data_9252380cda1c625dc4831a189fb8ff1f
#
_entry.id   9252380cda1c625dc4831a189fb8ff1f
#
_cell.length_a   1.000
_cell.length_b   1.000
_cell.length_c   1.000
_cell.angle_alpha   90.00
_cell.angle_beta   90.00
_cell.angle_gamma   90.00
#
_symmetry.space_group_name_H-M   'P 1'
#
loop_
_entity.id
_entity.type
_entity.pdbx_description
1 polymer ?
#
loop_
_entity_poly.entity_id
_entity_poly.type
_entity_poly.pdbx_seq_one_letter_code
_entity_poly.pdbx_strand_id
1 'polypeptide(L)'
;MGIEMYKFIIFFISLSLCLSVQATEQKNSDLQSFIENAEICQHLASEWDSSLPQVQQRYIEEQIDIACPKAKHLREVIKRGYHDNKKIMEMIERYDF
;
A
#
# COMPACT_ATOMS: atom_id res chain seq x y z
N MET A 1 -2.08 42.21 -23.06
CA MET A 1 -2.71 42.10 -21.73
C MET A 1 -3.68 40.94 -21.61
N GLY A 2 -4.36 40.49 -22.65
CA GLY A 2 -5.20 39.29 -22.61
C GLY A 2 -4.46 37.97 -22.45
N ILE A 3 -3.19 37.93 -22.79
CA ILE A 3 -2.37 36.72 -22.75
C ILE A 3 -2.02 36.30 -21.30
N GLU A 4 -1.86 37.27 -20.42
CA GLU A 4 -1.54 37.00 -19.01
C GLU A 4 -2.71 36.39 -18.23
N MET A 5 -3.93 36.85 -18.47
CA MET A 5 -5.14 36.29 -17.91
C MET A 5 -5.36 34.85 -18.37
N TYR A 6 -4.99 34.53 -19.58
CA TYR A 6 -5.11 33.22 -20.17
C TYR A 6 -4.19 32.20 -19.47
N LYS A 7 -2.97 32.58 -19.13
CA LYS A 7 -2.03 31.75 -18.39
C LYS A 7 -2.51 31.41 -16.99
N PHE A 8 -3.16 32.35 -16.30
CA PHE A 8 -3.72 32.12 -14.97
C PHE A 8 -4.88 31.13 -14.99
N ILE A 9 -5.74 31.20 -15.99
CA ILE A 9 -6.89 30.32 -16.14
C ILE A 9 -6.42 28.89 -16.41
N ILE A 10 -5.42 28.67 -17.26
CA ILE A 10 -4.82 27.36 -17.53
C ILE A 10 -4.17 26.76 -16.29
N PHE A 11 -3.52 27.61 -15.49
CA PHE A 11 -2.87 27.19 -14.24
C PHE A 11 -3.89 26.68 -13.21
N PHE A 12 -5.02 27.37 -13.05
CA PHE A 12 -6.09 26.94 -12.15
C PHE A 12 -6.75 25.64 -12.58
N ILE A 13 -6.95 25.43 -13.87
CA ILE A 13 -7.52 24.17 -14.42
C ILE A 13 -6.58 23.00 -14.17
N SER A 14 -5.28 23.20 -14.34
CA SER A 14 -4.27 22.16 -14.04
C SER A 14 -4.27 21.75 -12.58
N LEU A 15 -4.43 22.68 -11.64
CA LEU A 15 -4.48 22.39 -10.22
C LEU A 15 -5.71 21.56 -9.83
N SER A 16 -6.87 21.84 -10.42
CA SER A 16 -8.09 21.06 -10.17
C SER A 16 -7.95 19.62 -10.63
N LEU A 17 -7.31 19.38 -11.76
CA LEU A 17 -7.05 18.03 -12.28
C LEU A 17 -6.10 17.24 -11.37
N CYS A 18 -5.09 17.90 -10.80
CA CYS A 18 -4.16 17.26 -9.86
C CYS A 18 -4.86 16.75 -8.58
N LEU A 19 -5.85 17.49 -8.06
CA LEU A 19 -6.60 17.06 -6.87
C LEU A 19 -7.43 15.80 -7.12
N SER A 20 -8.01 15.65 -8.30
CA SER A 20 -8.77 14.44 -8.68
C SER A 20 -7.87 13.21 -8.79
N VAL A 21 -6.65 13.38 -9.30
CA VAL A 21 -5.66 12.31 -9.44
C VAL A 21 -5.18 11.83 -8.06
N GLN A 22 -5.02 12.73 -7.09
CA GLN A 22 -4.57 12.37 -5.73
C GLN A 22 -5.53 11.42 -5.02
N ALA A 23 -6.83 11.59 -5.16
CA ALA A 23 -7.82 10.71 -4.53
C ALA A 23 -7.74 9.28 -5.09
N THR A 24 -7.48 9.13 -6.39
CA THR A 24 -7.31 7.81 -7.03
C THR A 24 -6.00 7.16 -6.61
N GLU A 25 -4.92 7.93 -6.51
CA GLU A 25 -3.61 7.45 -6.07
C GLU A 25 -3.64 6.92 -4.64
N GLN A 26 -4.43 7.50 -3.75
CA GLN A 26 -4.52 7.05 -2.37
C GLN A 26 -5.11 5.65 -2.24
N LYS A 27 -6.13 5.29 -3.02
CA LYS A 27 -6.69 3.94 -3.04
C LYS A 27 -5.69 2.92 -3.58
N ASN A 28 -4.99 3.27 -4.67
CA ASN A 28 -3.95 2.43 -5.25
C ASN A 28 -2.76 2.30 -4.29
N SER A 29 -2.47 3.34 -3.51
CA SER A 29 -1.41 3.35 -2.51
C SER A 29 -1.70 2.37 -1.38
N ASP A 30 -2.94 2.27 -0.91
CA ASP A 30 -3.33 1.30 0.13
C ASP A 30 -3.16 -0.14 -0.36
N LEU A 31 -3.58 -0.42 -1.59
CA LEU A 31 -3.42 -1.74 -2.18
C LEU A 31 -1.95 -2.11 -2.34
N GLN A 32 -1.14 -1.18 -2.85
CA GLN A 32 0.29 -1.40 -3.01
C GLN A 32 0.99 -1.59 -1.67
N SER A 33 0.64 -0.78 -0.67
CA SER A 33 1.17 -0.90 0.68
C SER A 33 0.81 -2.25 1.31
N PHE A 34 -0.42 -2.74 1.07
CA PHE A 34 -0.82 -4.08 1.52
C PHE A 34 0.06 -5.16 0.90
N ILE A 35 0.24 -5.14 -0.41
CA ILE A 35 1.06 -6.12 -1.13
C ILE A 35 2.49 -6.12 -0.60
N GLU A 36 3.10 -4.95 -0.45
CA GLU A 36 4.46 -4.83 0.06
C GLU A 36 4.62 -5.41 1.46
N ASN A 37 3.71 -5.05 2.37
CA ASN A 37 3.78 -5.53 3.75
C ASN A 37 3.43 -7.02 3.85
N ALA A 38 2.49 -7.50 3.05
CA ALA A 38 2.14 -8.92 3.00
C ALA A 38 3.32 -9.76 2.50
N GLU A 39 4.00 -9.31 1.47
CA GLU A 39 5.18 -9.99 0.93
C GLU A 39 6.33 -9.99 1.92
N ILE A 40 6.59 -8.87 2.59
CA ILE A 40 7.62 -8.80 3.63
C ILE A 40 7.27 -9.76 4.77
N CYS A 41 6.01 -9.77 5.20
CA CYS A 41 5.53 -10.66 6.27
C CYS A 41 5.77 -12.12 5.93
N GLN A 42 5.33 -12.57 4.76
CA GLN A 42 5.49 -13.97 4.33
C GLN A 42 6.95 -14.34 4.08
N HIS A 43 7.70 -13.47 3.42
CA HIS A 43 9.09 -13.72 3.07
C HIS A 43 9.98 -13.84 4.31
N LEU A 44 9.86 -12.90 5.24
CA LEU A 44 10.65 -12.92 6.47
C LEU A 44 10.24 -14.06 7.39
N ALA A 45 8.96 -14.39 7.46
CA ALA A 45 8.51 -15.54 8.23
C ALA A 45 9.13 -16.85 7.70
N SER A 46 9.33 -16.97 6.39
CA SER A 46 9.97 -18.14 5.79
C SER A 46 11.48 -18.16 5.97
N GLU A 47 12.10 -17.00 6.16
CA GLU A 47 13.55 -16.88 6.37
C GLU A 47 13.98 -17.11 7.81
N TRP A 48 13.06 -16.97 8.77
CA TRP A 48 13.40 -17.17 10.16
C TRP A 48 13.80 -18.61 10.42
N ASP A 49 14.97 -18.81 11.04
CA ASP A 49 15.51 -20.11 11.38
C ASP A 49 16.24 -20.00 12.73
N SER A 50 16.05 -20.99 13.58
CA SER A 50 16.69 -21.05 14.90
C SER A 50 18.22 -21.17 14.81
N SER A 51 18.76 -21.57 13.65
CA SER A 51 20.20 -21.65 13.41
C SER A 51 20.85 -20.29 13.09
N LEU A 52 20.06 -19.26 12.81
CA LEU A 52 20.57 -17.92 12.50
C LEU A 52 21.17 -17.27 13.76
N PRO A 53 22.18 -16.36 13.59
CA PRO A 53 22.67 -15.56 14.69
C PRO A 53 21.53 -14.76 15.35
N GLN A 54 21.62 -14.57 16.67
CA GLN A 54 20.56 -13.88 17.42
C GLN A 54 20.24 -12.49 16.90
N VAL A 55 21.25 -11.75 16.42
CA VAL A 55 21.05 -10.42 15.84
C VAL A 55 20.14 -10.48 14.61
N GLN A 56 20.34 -11.49 13.74
CA GLN A 56 19.50 -11.67 12.56
C GLN A 56 18.10 -12.13 12.93
N GLN A 57 17.98 -13.04 13.91
CA GLN A 57 16.67 -13.48 14.39
C GLN A 57 15.85 -12.29 14.91
N ARG A 58 16.46 -11.42 15.73
CA ARG A 58 15.79 -10.22 16.24
C ARG A 58 15.38 -9.27 15.14
N TYR A 59 16.25 -9.05 14.16
CA TYR A 59 15.94 -8.17 13.03
C TYR A 59 14.71 -8.67 12.27
N ILE A 60 14.68 -9.97 11.96
CA ILE A 60 13.56 -10.59 11.25
C ILE A 60 12.27 -10.49 12.09
N GLU A 61 12.34 -10.80 13.38
CA GLU A 61 11.20 -10.73 14.28
C GLU A 61 10.64 -9.29 14.38
N GLU A 62 11.50 -8.29 14.48
CA GLU A 62 11.09 -6.88 14.51
C GLU A 62 10.38 -6.47 13.22
N GLN A 63 10.89 -6.90 12.08
CA GLN A 63 10.28 -6.59 10.79
C GLN A 63 8.94 -7.30 10.61
N ILE A 64 8.83 -8.54 11.05
CA ILE A 64 7.59 -9.31 11.05
C ILE A 64 6.54 -8.62 11.93
N ASP A 65 6.93 -8.18 13.12
CA ASP A 65 6.03 -7.51 14.06
C ASP A 65 5.50 -6.18 13.55
N ILE A 66 6.20 -5.54 12.61
CA ILE A 66 5.75 -4.31 11.95
C ILE A 66 4.91 -4.65 10.73
N ALA A 67 5.41 -5.50 9.85
CA ALA A 67 4.81 -5.76 8.54
C ALA A 67 3.52 -6.58 8.61
N CYS A 68 3.48 -7.62 9.43
CA CYS A 68 2.32 -8.51 9.51
C CYS A 68 1.07 -7.83 10.06
N PRO A 69 1.13 -7.09 11.20
CA PRO A 69 -0.05 -6.35 11.67
C PRO A 69 -0.50 -5.26 10.71
N LYS A 70 0.45 -4.59 10.05
CA LYS A 70 0.13 -3.55 9.07
C LYS A 70 -0.59 -4.15 7.85
N ALA A 71 -0.12 -5.29 7.35
CA ALA A 71 -0.77 -5.99 6.25
C ALA A 71 -2.19 -6.45 6.63
N LYS A 72 -2.38 -6.97 7.83
CA LYS A 72 -3.71 -7.36 8.32
C LYS A 72 -4.67 -6.18 8.39
N HIS A 73 -4.20 -5.05 8.90
CA HIS A 73 -5.01 -3.83 8.97
C HIS A 73 -5.39 -3.34 7.57
N LEU A 74 -4.42 -3.28 6.66
CA LEU A 74 -4.65 -2.86 5.28
C LEU A 74 -5.59 -3.81 4.54
N ARG A 75 -5.52 -5.11 4.81
CA ARG A 75 -6.45 -6.09 4.25
C ARG A 75 -7.90 -5.74 4.61
N GLU A 76 -8.16 -5.39 5.85
CA GLU A 76 -9.50 -5.00 6.27
C GLU A 76 -9.97 -3.70 5.60
N VAL A 77 -9.08 -2.71 5.47
CA VAL A 77 -9.36 -1.46 4.76
C VAL A 77 -9.71 -1.74 3.29
N ILE A 78 -8.94 -2.60 2.63
CA ILE A 78 -9.14 -2.96 1.23
C ILE A 78 -10.44 -3.73 1.04
N LYS A 79 -10.75 -4.67 1.92
CA LYS A 79 -12.02 -5.41 1.88
C LYS A 79 -13.23 -4.50 1.92
N ARG A 80 -13.20 -3.45 2.74
CA ARG A 80 -14.28 -2.46 2.82
C ARG A 80 -14.40 -1.62 1.55
N GLY A 81 -13.25 -1.20 0.98
CA GLY A 81 -13.22 -0.34 -0.20
C GLY A 81 -13.44 -1.07 -1.51
N TYR A 82 -13.10 -2.34 -1.59
CA TYR A 82 -13.12 -3.14 -2.82
C TYR A 82 -13.99 -4.40 -2.70
N HIS A 83 -14.98 -4.40 -1.81
CA HIS A 83 -15.80 -5.59 -1.57
C HIS A 83 -16.53 -6.11 -2.82
N ASP A 84 -16.83 -5.23 -3.78
CA ASP A 84 -17.46 -5.59 -5.05
C ASP A 84 -16.47 -5.99 -6.14
N ASN A 85 -15.17 -5.83 -5.88
CA ASN A 85 -14.13 -6.15 -6.87
C ASN A 85 -13.58 -7.56 -6.63
N LYS A 86 -14.08 -8.51 -7.39
CA LYS A 86 -13.75 -9.92 -7.24
C LYS A 86 -12.25 -10.21 -7.44
N LYS A 87 -11.62 -9.54 -8.41
CA LYS A 87 -10.18 -9.74 -8.68
C LYS A 87 -9.31 -9.32 -7.52
N ILE A 88 -9.62 -8.16 -6.91
CA ILE A 88 -8.86 -7.65 -5.77
C ILE A 88 -9.10 -8.52 -4.56
N MET A 89 -10.34 -8.95 -4.32
CA MET A 89 -10.66 -9.85 -3.22
C MET A 89 -9.92 -11.18 -3.34
N GLU A 90 -9.86 -11.77 -4.52
CA GLU A 90 -9.10 -12.99 -4.77
C GLU A 90 -7.59 -12.78 -4.55
N MET A 91 -7.08 -11.62 -4.95
CA MET A 91 -5.66 -11.30 -4.80
C MET A 91 -5.26 -11.19 -3.34
N ILE A 92 -6.06 -10.50 -2.51
CA ILE A 92 -5.73 -10.37 -1.09
C ILE A 92 -5.90 -11.67 -0.32
N GLU A 93 -6.77 -12.57 -0.76
CA GLU A 93 -6.94 -13.89 -0.15
C GLU A 93 -5.78 -14.85 -0.41
N ARG A 94 -4.96 -14.58 -1.41
CA ARG A 94 -3.76 -15.39 -1.69
C ARG A 94 -2.68 -15.24 -0.63
N TYR A 95 -2.70 -14.14 0.12
CA TYR A 95 -1.74 -13.89 1.18
C TYR A 95 -2.24 -14.51 2.48
N ASP A 96 -1.47 -15.45 3.01
CA ASP A 96 -1.79 -16.16 4.24
C ASP A 96 -0.78 -15.77 5.32
N PHE A 97 -1.26 -15.10 6.35
CA PHE A 97 -0.42 -14.72 7.50
C PHE A 97 -1.25 -14.42 8.72
#